data_24f2ba49157285f4eba2f9fc87e3c707
#
_entry.id   24f2ba49157285f4eba2f9fc87e3c707
#
_cell.length_a   1.000
_cell.length_b   1.000
_cell.length_c   1.000
_cell.angle_alpha   90.00
_cell.angle_beta   90.00
_cell.angle_gamma   90.00
#
_symmetry.space_group_name_H-M   'P 1'
#
loop_
_entity.id
_entity.type
_entity.pdbx_description
1 polymer ?
#
loop_
_entity_poly.entity_id
_entity_poly.type
_entity_poly.pdbx_seq_one_letter_code
_entity_poly.pdbx_strand_id
1 'polypeptide(L)'
;VCEDFSNKLNDGKRVHFFASQAAYGATDADAGLSGYGDGVVEIQRQIDANRDNLSSGYTGSVFYNTTAYMQLFHDLKASHFKHKSLPPAMDWKVKARLTAPTDFVQNDTLLSWSHPTAERFTLYAYPRGMNLEDVLANSQYLKKIVYGNTYNMTGLGDISLLSIAVCAYDRYGIEHEVAVFDGEGFYDYPQVIFWELDGGTVDVELPKYVTETYILPVARKEGHEFGGWYKTKTFRGAPMTELVEGWHGTLYARWKKTSTDVHTTIVPSKTMVYDMMGRYVGCEIP
;
A
#
# COMPACT_ATOMS: atom_id res chain seq x y z
N VAL A 1 13.71 -6.87 17.77
CA VAL A 1 12.71 -7.62 18.57
C VAL A 1 11.76 -8.40 17.65
N CYS A 2 11.11 -7.75 16.66
CA CYS A 2 10.18 -8.45 15.73
C CYS A 2 10.89 -9.53 14.91
N GLU A 3 12.07 -9.23 14.37
CA GLU A 3 12.89 -10.16 13.61
C GLU A 3 13.34 -11.38 14.44
N ASP A 4 13.78 -11.14 15.68
CA ASP A 4 14.15 -12.21 16.62
C ASP A 4 12.97 -13.11 16.98
N PHE A 5 11.77 -12.53 17.14
CA PHE A 5 10.57 -13.27 17.47
C PHE A 5 10.08 -14.09 16.30
N SER A 6 10.09 -13.51 15.10
CA SER A 6 9.76 -14.19 13.85
C SER A 6 10.70 -15.37 13.59
N ASN A 7 12.01 -15.19 13.77
CA ASN A 7 13.00 -16.23 13.58
C ASN A 7 12.86 -17.37 14.61
N LYS A 8 12.51 -17.07 15.85
CA LYS A 8 12.27 -18.07 16.91
C LYS A 8 10.95 -18.83 16.75
N LEU A 9 9.92 -18.20 16.18
CA LEU A 9 8.65 -18.85 15.89
C LEU A 9 8.67 -19.66 14.59
N ASN A 10 9.63 -19.38 13.71
CA ASN A 10 9.75 -20.03 12.40
C ASN A 10 10.37 -21.46 12.46
N ASP A 11 10.52 -22.05 13.61
CA ASP A 11 10.98 -23.44 13.76
C ASP A 11 9.91 -24.43 13.27
N GLY A 12 9.53 -24.28 11.99
CA GLY A 12 8.52 -25.09 11.28
C GLY A 12 7.05 -24.77 11.59
N LYS A 13 6.77 -23.75 12.41
CA LYS A 13 5.39 -23.31 12.72
C LYS A 13 5.14 -21.90 12.21
N ARG A 14 4.34 -21.78 11.16
CA ARG A 14 3.90 -20.47 10.68
C ARG A 14 2.80 -19.93 11.58
N VAL A 15 2.94 -18.68 12.01
CA VAL A 15 1.97 -17.95 12.84
C VAL A 15 1.89 -16.50 12.39
N HIS A 16 0.77 -15.86 12.67
CA HIS A 16 0.65 -14.41 12.52
C HIS A 16 1.24 -13.71 13.73
N PHE A 17 1.97 -12.64 13.49
CA PHE A 17 2.52 -11.78 14.51
C PHE A 17 1.85 -10.39 14.47
N PHE A 18 1.27 -9.99 15.60
CA PHE A 18 0.66 -8.68 15.78
C PHE A 18 1.45 -7.91 16.84
N ALA A 19 2.03 -6.76 16.45
CA ALA A 19 2.72 -5.91 17.40
C ALA A 19 1.72 -5.10 18.23
N SER A 20 1.89 -5.12 19.55
CA SER A 20 1.09 -4.31 20.47
C SER A 20 1.70 -2.92 20.60
N GLN A 21 0.89 -1.90 20.40
CA GLN A 21 1.25 -0.50 20.56
C GLN A 21 0.54 0.07 21.80
N ALA A 22 1.32 0.77 22.63
CA ALA A 22 0.83 1.39 23.85
C ALA A 22 0.13 2.73 23.53
N ALA A 23 -1.05 2.66 22.90
CA ALA A 23 -1.81 3.83 22.48
C ALA A 23 -2.11 4.81 23.63
N TYR A 24 -2.22 4.31 24.86
CA TYR A 24 -2.42 5.16 26.05
C TYR A 24 -1.25 6.13 26.29
N GLY A 25 -0.03 5.78 25.92
CA GLY A 25 1.11 6.68 26.02
C GLY A 25 1.01 7.90 25.12
N ALA A 26 0.27 7.79 24.01
CA ALA A 26 0.04 8.90 23.09
C ALA A 26 -1.13 9.83 23.52
N THR A 27 -1.97 9.40 24.45
CA THR A 27 -3.16 10.14 24.92
C THR A 27 -3.07 10.60 26.37
N ASP A 28 -2.15 10.04 27.13
CA ASP A 28 -1.94 10.33 28.56
C ASP A 28 -0.50 10.80 28.78
N ALA A 29 -0.33 12.10 28.99
CA ALA A 29 0.97 12.72 29.25
C ALA A 29 1.63 12.20 30.55
N ASP A 30 0.83 11.72 31.49
CA ASP A 30 1.28 11.21 32.79
C ASP A 30 1.64 9.72 32.74
N ALA A 31 1.46 9.05 31.59
CA ALA A 31 1.81 7.64 31.43
C ALA A 31 3.31 7.35 31.59
N GLY A 32 4.15 8.39 31.57
CA GLY A 32 5.59 8.28 31.81
C GLY A 32 6.35 7.48 30.73
N LEU A 33 5.74 7.28 29.57
CA LEU A 33 6.37 6.56 28.46
C LEU A 33 7.26 7.51 27.65
N SER A 34 8.55 7.22 27.63
CA SER A 34 9.51 7.94 26.81
C SER A 34 9.18 7.77 25.31
N GLY A 35 9.25 8.86 24.54
CA GLY A 35 9.06 8.86 23.09
C GLY A 35 7.63 9.08 22.61
N TYR A 36 6.64 9.15 23.50
CA TYR A 36 5.23 9.36 23.12
C TYR A 36 4.77 10.84 23.12
N GLY A 37 5.69 11.79 23.29
CA GLY A 37 5.37 13.22 23.32
C GLY A 37 4.74 13.77 22.03
N ASP A 38 4.91 13.09 20.92
CA ASP A 38 4.32 13.45 19.63
C ASP A 38 2.88 12.92 19.44
N GLY A 39 2.30 12.28 20.44
CA GLY A 39 0.92 11.80 20.42
C GLY A 39 0.64 10.81 19.28
N VAL A 40 -0.39 11.09 18.46
CA VAL A 40 -0.78 10.22 17.35
C VAL A 40 0.35 9.99 16.34
N VAL A 41 1.25 10.95 16.16
CA VAL A 41 2.38 10.85 15.20
C VAL A 41 3.32 9.72 15.58
N GLU A 42 3.55 9.50 16.87
CA GLU A 42 4.37 8.37 17.33
C GLU A 42 3.70 7.03 17.01
N ILE A 43 2.40 6.92 17.23
CA ILE A 43 1.65 5.70 16.85
C ILE A 43 1.70 5.47 15.33
N GLN A 44 1.61 6.51 14.53
CA GLN A 44 1.76 6.43 13.07
C GLN A 44 3.14 5.92 12.67
N ARG A 45 4.22 6.45 13.27
CA ARG A 45 5.59 5.97 13.05
C ARG A 45 5.77 4.50 13.42
N GLN A 46 5.15 4.06 14.51
CA GLN A 46 5.18 2.64 14.91
C GLN A 46 4.44 1.75 13.92
N ILE A 47 3.31 2.19 13.38
CA ILE A 47 2.58 1.47 12.33
C ILE A 47 3.44 1.36 11.08
N ASP A 48 4.08 2.45 10.65
CA ASP A 48 4.94 2.47 9.46
C ASP A 48 6.15 1.56 9.65
N ALA A 49 6.85 1.66 10.78
CA ALA A 49 7.97 0.78 11.09
C ALA A 49 7.58 -0.71 11.09
N ASN A 50 6.37 -1.03 11.55
CA ASN A 50 5.85 -2.38 11.50
C ASN A 50 5.53 -2.81 10.05
N ARG A 51 4.97 -1.93 9.23
CA ARG A 51 4.69 -2.19 7.81
C ARG A 51 5.96 -2.39 6.99
N ASP A 52 7.01 -1.64 7.28
CA ASP A 52 8.33 -1.80 6.64
C ASP A 52 8.98 -3.16 6.96
N ASN A 53 8.52 -3.82 8.03
CA ASN A 53 8.99 -5.13 8.47
C ASN A 53 8.03 -6.30 8.16
N LEU A 54 7.19 -6.19 7.14
CA LEU A 54 6.27 -7.26 6.71
C LEU A 54 7.01 -8.55 6.37
N SER A 55 8.21 -8.46 5.78
CA SER A 55 9.06 -9.62 5.46
C SER A 55 9.51 -10.38 6.70
N SER A 56 9.52 -9.75 7.87
CA SER A 56 9.82 -10.37 9.17
C SER A 56 8.60 -11.04 9.82
N GLY A 57 7.49 -11.22 9.08
CA GLY A 57 6.27 -11.90 9.54
C GLY A 57 5.30 -11.02 10.33
N TYR A 58 5.52 -9.70 10.37
CA TYR A 58 4.55 -8.77 10.92
C TYR A 58 3.25 -8.80 10.11
N THR A 59 2.11 -8.89 10.79
CA THR A 59 0.81 -9.04 10.13
C THR A 59 -0.22 -7.99 10.52
N GLY A 60 0.02 -7.23 11.57
CA GLY A 60 -0.92 -6.19 12.01
C GLY A 60 -0.59 -5.60 13.37
N SER A 61 -1.41 -4.63 13.77
CA SER A 61 -1.28 -3.88 15.02
C SER A 61 -2.36 -4.26 16.02
N VAL A 62 -2.01 -4.28 17.30
CA VAL A 62 -2.95 -4.34 18.43
C VAL A 62 -2.74 -3.09 19.26
N PHE A 63 -3.81 -2.35 19.55
CA PHE A 63 -3.73 -1.12 20.32
C PHE A 63 -4.16 -1.35 21.77
N TYR A 64 -3.29 -1.06 22.70
CA TYR A 64 -3.58 -1.06 24.13
C TYR A 64 -3.64 0.39 24.63
N ASN A 65 -4.75 0.89 25.15
CA ASN A 65 -6.05 0.22 25.29
C ASN A 65 -7.09 0.80 24.31
N THR A 66 -8.32 0.24 24.34
CA THR A 66 -9.42 0.66 23.47
C THR A 66 -9.80 2.14 23.69
N THR A 67 -9.82 2.64 24.93
CA THR A 67 -10.17 4.03 25.22
C THR A 67 -9.19 5.00 24.57
N ALA A 68 -7.89 4.75 24.70
CA ALA A 68 -6.86 5.56 24.05
C ALA A 68 -6.93 5.44 22.52
N TYR A 69 -7.13 4.23 21.98
CA TYR A 69 -7.32 4.05 20.54
C TYR A 69 -8.50 4.86 20.01
N MET A 70 -9.63 4.91 20.71
CA MET A 70 -10.79 5.68 20.27
C MET A 70 -10.53 7.19 20.22
N GLN A 71 -9.64 7.73 21.05
CA GLN A 71 -9.21 9.13 20.97
C GLN A 71 -8.36 9.39 19.73
N LEU A 72 -7.53 8.44 19.33
CA LEU A 72 -6.66 8.53 18.14
C LEU A 72 -7.35 8.07 16.85
N PHE A 73 -8.52 7.44 16.97
CA PHE A 73 -9.19 6.75 15.87
C PHE A 73 -9.44 7.65 14.65
N HIS A 74 -9.84 8.89 14.88
CA HIS A 74 -10.15 9.82 13.79
C HIS A 74 -8.94 10.05 12.89
N ASP A 75 -7.79 10.34 13.49
CA ASP A 75 -6.55 10.64 12.78
C ASP A 75 -5.95 9.39 12.13
N LEU A 76 -5.97 8.27 12.84
CA LEU A 76 -5.52 6.98 12.29
C LEU A 76 -6.40 6.52 11.13
N LYS A 77 -7.72 6.74 11.21
CA LYS A 77 -8.63 6.43 10.11
C LYS A 77 -8.43 7.34 8.91
N ALA A 78 -8.14 8.60 9.11
CA ALA A 78 -7.87 9.55 8.03
C ALA A 78 -6.54 9.27 7.32
N SER A 79 -5.59 8.62 7.98
CA SER A 79 -4.24 8.34 7.49
C SER A 79 -3.99 6.85 7.22
N HIS A 80 -3.64 6.09 8.25
CA HIS A 80 -3.10 4.72 8.14
C HIS A 80 -4.16 3.64 7.92
N PHE A 81 -5.43 3.89 8.33
CA PHE A 81 -6.56 2.96 8.19
C PHE A 81 -7.65 3.51 7.29
N LYS A 82 -7.26 4.31 6.31
CA LYS A 82 -8.16 4.94 5.33
C LYS A 82 -8.94 3.91 4.50
N HIS A 83 -8.31 2.82 4.16
CA HIS A 83 -8.88 1.77 3.31
C HIS A 83 -9.16 0.50 4.11
N LYS A 84 -10.06 -0.33 3.59
CA LYS A 84 -10.31 -1.66 4.13
C LYS A 84 -9.11 -2.56 3.88
N SER A 85 -8.88 -3.53 4.74
CA SER A 85 -7.88 -4.57 4.56
C SER A 85 -8.49 -5.94 4.76
N LEU A 86 -7.91 -6.94 4.12
CA LEU A 86 -8.23 -8.33 4.38
C LEU A 86 -7.51 -8.80 5.65
N PRO A 87 -8.09 -9.78 6.37
CA PRO A 87 -7.36 -10.50 7.40
C PRO A 87 -6.09 -11.13 6.84
N PRO A 88 -5.02 -11.26 7.63
CA PRO A 88 -3.80 -11.91 7.17
C PRO A 88 -4.06 -13.34 6.69
N ALA A 89 -3.56 -13.67 5.52
CA ALA A 89 -3.74 -14.97 4.90
C ALA A 89 -2.95 -16.07 5.62
N MET A 90 -3.58 -17.22 5.87
CA MET A 90 -2.96 -18.41 6.41
C MET A 90 -2.65 -19.40 5.28
N ASP A 91 -1.74 -19.03 4.36
CA ASP A 91 -1.38 -19.79 3.16
C ASP A 91 -0.91 -21.22 3.46
N TRP A 92 -0.32 -21.45 4.64
CA TRP A 92 0.11 -22.78 5.10
C TRP A 92 -1.04 -23.74 5.47
N LYS A 93 -2.29 -23.25 5.48
CA LYS A 93 -3.49 -24.06 5.76
C LYS A 93 -4.27 -24.44 4.52
N VAL A 94 -3.92 -23.90 3.38
CA VAL A 94 -4.63 -24.16 2.12
C VAL A 94 -4.37 -25.58 1.63
N LYS A 95 -5.45 -26.28 1.32
CA LYS A 95 -5.40 -27.65 0.79
C LYS A 95 -5.75 -27.74 -0.69
N ALA A 96 -6.58 -26.81 -1.18
CA ALA A 96 -7.03 -26.78 -2.56
C ALA A 96 -7.22 -25.34 -3.03
N ARG A 97 -7.02 -25.06 -4.30
CA ARG A 97 -7.36 -23.78 -4.91
C ARG A 97 -8.84 -23.77 -5.30
N LEU A 98 -9.47 -22.62 -5.13
CA LEU A 98 -10.81 -22.36 -5.65
C LEU A 98 -10.68 -21.74 -7.04
N THR A 99 -11.58 -22.11 -7.94
CA THR A 99 -11.66 -21.54 -9.28
C THR A 99 -12.22 -20.12 -9.25
N ALA A 100 -12.14 -19.43 -10.37
CA ALA A 100 -12.78 -18.14 -10.53
C ALA A 100 -14.32 -18.27 -10.52
N PRO A 101 -15.06 -17.26 -10.04
CA PRO A 101 -16.50 -17.15 -10.24
C PRO A 101 -16.87 -17.08 -11.72
N THR A 102 -18.05 -17.61 -12.06
CA THR A 102 -18.60 -17.65 -13.44
C THR A 102 -20.01 -17.09 -13.49
N ASP A 103 -20.60 -17.05 -14.68
CA ASP A 103 -22.01 -16.75 -14.93
C ASP A 103 -22.46 -15.44 -14.27
N PHE A 104 -21.72 -14.38 -14.52
CA PHE A 104 -22.08 -13.06 -14.02
C PHE A 104 -23.35 -12.56 -14.70
N VAL A 105 -24.32 -12.14 -13.88
CA VAL A 105 -25.57 -11.52 -14.34
C VAL A 105 -25.76 -10.21 -13.60
N GLN A 106 -25.93 -9.15 -14.34
CA GLN A 106 -26.32 -7.85 -13.80
C GLN A 106 -27.82 -7.66 -14.00
N ASN A 107 -28.52 -7.32 -12.92
CA ASN A 107 -29.90 -6.89 -12.95
C ASN A 107 -29.99 -5.54 -12.23
N ASP A 108 -30.04 -4.47 -13.00
CA ASP A 108 -29.92 -3.09 -12.49
C ASP A 108 -28.64 -2.90 -11.66
N THR A 109 -28.76 -2.66 -10.39
CA THR A 109 -27.62 -2.49 -9.46
C THR A 109 -27.19 -3.79 -8.76
N LEU A 110 -27.89 -4.89 -8.99
CA LEU A 110 -27.57 -6.19 -8.39
C LEU A 110 -26.69 -7.00 -9.35
N LEU A 111 -25.46 -7.28 -8.93
CA LEU A 111 -24.57 -8.22 -9.58
C LEU A 111 -24.67 -9.58 -8.89
N SER A 112 -24.81 -10.66 -9.66
CA SER A 112 -24.79 -12.03 -9.21
C SER A 112 -23.80 -12.85 -10.02
N TRP A 113 -23.32 -13.96 -9.45
CA TRP A 113 -22.40 -14.90 -10.08
C TRP A 113 -22.61 -16.31 -9.57
N SER A 114 -21.96 -17.29 -10.20
CA SER A 114 -21.97 -18.69 -9.78
C SER A 114 -20.59 -19.12 -9.30
N HIS A 115 -20.58 -20.04 -8.33
CA HIS A 115 -19.37 -20.76 -7.94
C HIS A 115 -19.75 -22.11 -7.32
N PRO A 116 -19.03 -23.20 -7.65
CA PRO A 116 -19.44 -24.55 -7.21
C PRO A 116 -19.29 -24.79 -5.70
N THR A 117 -18.35 -24.13 -5.03
CA THR A 117 -18.00 -24.45 -3.63
C THR A 117 -17.67 -23.25 -2.75
N ALA A 118 -17.28 -22.09 -3.31
CA ALA A 118 -16.99 -20.92 -2.50
C ALA A 118 -18.29 -20.25 -2.02
N GLU A 119 -18.29 -19.86 -0.74
CA GLU A 119 -19.40 -19.15 -0.09
C GLU A 119 -19.01 -17.70 0.25
N ARG A 120 -17.75 -17.33 0.02
CA ARG A 120 -17.21 -16.03 0.31
C ARG A 120 -16.40 -15.52 -0.88
N PHE A 121 -16.48 -14.22 -1.08
CA PHE A 121 -15.78 -13.56 -2.18
C PHE A 121 -15.28 -12.21 -1.73
N THR A 122 -14.08 -11.82 -2.17
CA THR A 122 -13.64 -10.43 -2.10
C THR A 122 -14.08 -9.71 -3.37
N LEU A 123 -14.49 -8.48 -3.20
CA LEU A 123 -15.00 -7.66 -4.30
C LEU A 123 -14.22 -6.36 -4.37
N TYR A 124 -13.66 -6.11 -5.56
CA TYR A 124 -12.96 -4.88 -5.91
C TYR A 124 -13.76 -4.14 -6.97
N ALA A 125 -13.88 -2.82 -6.83
CA ALA A 125 -14.43 -1.95 -7.86
C ALA A 125 -13.40 -0.88 -8.20
N TYR A 126 -13.10 -0.75 -9.48
CA TYR A 126 -12.02 0.09 -9.96
C TYR A 126 -12.34 0.64 -11.36
N PRO A 127 -11.72 1.77 -11.77
CA PRO A 127 -11.88 2.30 -13.11
C PRO A 127 -11.47 1.29 -14.17
N ARG A 128 -12.27 1.19 -15.24
CA ARG A 128 -11.95 0.29 -16.38
C ARG A 128 -10.58 0.58 -16.96
N GLY A 129 -9.91 -0.43 -17.46
CA GLY A 129 -8.59 -0.33 -18.09
C GLY A 129 -7.41 -0.34 -17.14
N MET A 130 -7.62 -0.37 -15.82
CA MET A 130 -6.53 -0.54 -14.86
C MET A 130 -5.98 -1.96 -14.88
N ASN A 131 -4.68 -2.10 -14.61
CA ASN A 131 -4.07 -3.42 -14.47
C ASN A 131 -4.63 -4.14 -13.23
N LEU A 132 -5.08 -5.38 -13.41
CA LEU A 132 -5.71 -6.15 -12.35
C LEU A 132 -4.76 -6.45 -11.18
N GLU A 133 -3.49 -6.74 -11.43
CA GLU A 133 -2.50 -7.01 -10.36
C GLU A 133 -2.34 -5.78 -9.47
N ASP A 134 -2.28 -4.57 -10.05
CA ASP A 134 -2.19 -3.33 -9.30
C ASP A 134 -3.46 -3.05 -8.48
N VAL A 135 -4.61 -3.42 -9.02
CA VAL A 135 -5.91 -3.31 -8.32
C VAL A 135 -5.94 -4.24 -7.12
N LEU A 136 -5.59 -5.51 -7.28
CA LEU A 136 -5.61 -6.49 -6.20
C LEU A 136 -4.57 -6.17 -5.12
N ALA A 137 -3.44 -5.58 -5.50
CA ALA A 137 -2.40 -5.13 -4.57
C ALA A 137 -2.78 -3.84 -3.80
N ASN A 138 -3.86 -3.14 -4.20
CA ASN A 138 -4.20 -1.85 -3.63
C ASN A 138 -5.57 -1.88 -2.93
N SER A 139 -5.53 -1.79 -1.60
CA SER A 139 -6.71 -1.87 -0.74
C SER A 139 -7.76 -0.77 -0.95
N GLN A 140 -7.44 0.32 -1.66
CA GLN A 140 -8.43 1.37 -1.98
C GLN A 140 -9.56 0.84 -2.86
N TYR A 141 -9.29 -0.16 -3.69
CA TYR A 141 -10.27 -0.76 -4.59
C TYR A 141 -11.10 -1.85 -3.91
N LEU A 142 -10.64 -2.40 -2.78
CA LEU A 142 -11.38 -3.40 -2.01
C LEU A 142 -12.67 -2.78 -1.42
N LYS A 143 -13.81 -3.28 -1.86
CA LYS A 143 -15.12 -2.79 -1.40
C LYS A 143 -15.66 -3.61 -0.26
N LYS A 144 -15.63 -4.94 -0.37
CA LYS A 144 -16.25 -5.81 0.64
C LYS A 144 -15.76 -7.26 0.52
N ILE A 145 -15.83 -7.99 1.64
CA ILE A 145 -15.95 -9.45 1.65
C ILE A 145 -17.45 -9.74 1.61
N VAL A 146 -17.89 -10.44 0.58
CA VAL A 146 -19.29 -10.81 0.34
C VAL A 146 -19.48 -12.27 0.78
N TYR A 147 -20.56 -12.52 1.52
CA TYR A 147 -21.05 -13.86 1.84
C TYR A 147 -22.21 -14.18 0.91
N GLY A 148 -22.13 -15.30 0.22
CA GLY A 148 -23.03 -15.63 -0.89
C GLY A 148 -22.56 -15.02 -2.21
N ASN A 149 -23.34 -15.13 -3.23
CA ASN A 149 -23.00 -14.90 -4.63
C ASN A 149 -23.70 -13.69 -5.26
N THR A 150 -24.03 -12.69 -4.45
CA THR A 150 -24.67 -11.45 -4.94
C THR A 150 -24.07 -10.21 -4.26
N TYR A 151 -24.02 -9.10 -4.99
CA TYR A 151 -23.58 -7.83 -4.47
C TYR A 151 -24.43 -6.68 -5.04
N ASN A 152 -24.94 -5.82 -4.16
CA ASN A 152 -25.62 -4.60 -4.58
C ASN A 152 -24.57 -3.49 -4.81
N MET A 153 -24.48 -3.03 -6.04
CA MET A 153 -23.55 -2.01 -6.51
C MET A 153 -24.02 -0.57 -6.23
N THR A 154 -25.19 -0.39 -5.64
CA THR A 154 -25.67 0.94 -5.22
C THR A 154 -24.61 1.61 -4.35
N GLY A 155 -24.20 2.81 -4.72
CA GLY A 155 -23.16 3.57 -3.99
C GLY A 155 -21.74 3.40 -4.52
N LEU A 156 -21.52 2.61 -5.58
CA LEU A 156 -20.24 2.61 -6.30
C LEU A 156 -20.08 3.81 -7.26
N GLY A 157 -21.13 4.59 -7.46
CA GLY A 157 -21.19 5.66 -8.44
C GLY A 157 -21.62 5.14 -9.80
N ASP A 158 -21.08 5.70 -10.88
CA ASP A 158 -21.37 5.26 -12.24
C ASP A 158 -20.69 3.92 -12.54
N ILE A 159 -21.46 2.84 -12.43
CA ILE A 159 -20.98 1.47 -12.65
C ILE A 159 -20.54 1.21 -14.09
N SER A 160 -21.00 2.03 -15.05
CA SER A 160 -20.60 1.92 -16.46
C SER A 160 -19.10 2.23 -16.66
N LEU A 161 -18.52 2.99 -15.75
CA LEU A 161 -17.10 3.37 -15.76
C LEU A 161 -16.21 2.40 -14.95
N LEU A 162 -16.81 1.39 -14.31
CA LEU A 162 -16.10 0.50 -13.39
C LEU A 162 -15.99 -0.91 -13.95
N SER A 163 -14.88 -1.56 -13.61
CA SER A 163 -14.73 -3.00 -13.61
C SER A 163 -14.91 -3.52 -12.20
N ILE A 164 -15.54 -4.69 -12.07
CA ILE A 164 -15.72 -5.38 -10.79
C ILE A 164 -14.92 -6.68 -10.82
N ALA A 165 -13.88 -6.78 -9.99
CA ALA A 165 -13.19 -8.05 -9.81
C ALA A 165 -13.78 -8.79 -8.61
N VAL A 166 -14.06 -10.07 -8.79
CA VAL A 166 -14.59 -10.96 -7.76
C VAL A 166 -13.64 -12.14 -7.63
N CYS A 167 -12.98 -12.27 -6.46
CA CYS A 167 -12.11 -13.39 -6.16
C CYS A 167 -12.82 -14.38 -5.24
N ALA A 168 -12.73 -15.66 -5.51
CA ALA A 168 -13.11 -16.67 -4.55
C ALA A 168 -12.25 -16.54 -3.29
N TYR A 169 -12.87 -16.50 -2.10
CA TYR A 169 -12.21 -16.21 -0.84
C TYR A 169 -12.48 -17.29 0.20
N ASP A 170 -11.43 -17.88 0.74
CA ASP A 170 -11.57 -18.98 1.65
C ASP A 170 -11.61 -18.55 3.13
N ARG A 171 -11.85 -19.52 4.01
CA ARG A 171 -11.89 -19.30 5.47
C ARG A 171 -10.51 -19.00 6.08
N TYR A 172 -9.45 -19.19 5.32
CA TYR A 172 -8.07 -18.96 5.75
C TYR A 172 -7.55 -17.58 5.33
N GLY A 173 -8.44 -16.74 4.79
CA GLY A 173 -8.08 -15.38 4.39
C GLY A 173 -7.34 -15.32 3.06
N ILE A 174 -7.52 -16.32 2.19
CA ILE A 174 -6.82 -16.39 0.92
C ILE A 174 -7.78 -16.08 -0.22
N GLU A 175 -7.36 -15.16 -1.06
CA GLU A 175 -7.92 -14.93 -2.37
C GLU A 175 -7.36 -15.95 -3.35
N HIS A 176 -8.25 -16.59 -4.08
CA HIS A 176 -7.92 -17.57 -5.10
C HIS A 176 -8.05 -16.96 -6.49
N GLU A 177 -8.63 -17.71 -7.44
CA GLU A 177 -8.80 -17.19 -8.79
C GLU A 177 -9.84 -16.06 -8.84
N VAL A 178 -9.58 -15.10 -9.70
CA VAL A 178 -10.37 -13.89 -9.89
C VAL A 178 -11.08 -13.93 -11.24
N ALA A 179 -12.30 -13.46 -11.27
CA ALA A 179 -12.99 -13.10 -12.51
C ALA A 179 -13.33 -11.62 -12.50
N VAL A 180 -13.34 -11.01 -13.68
CA VAL A 180 -13.65 -9.60 -13.87
C VAL A 180 -14.96 -9.49 -14.60
N PHE A 181 -15.85 -8.64 -14.08
CA PHE A 181 -17.09 -8.24 -14.70
C PHE A 181 -16.99 -6.77 -15.12
N ASP A 182 -17.17 -6.50 -16.40
CA ASP A 182 -17.07 -5.16 -16.99
C ASP A 182 -18.44 -4.51 -17.28
N GLY A 183 -19.52 -5.12 -16.81
CA GLY A 183 -20.89 -4.66 -17.07
C GLY A 183 -21.39 -4.96 -18.50
N GLU A 184 -22.69 -5.07 -18.67
CA GLU A 184 -23.29 -5.14 -19.98
C GLU A 184 -23.34 -3.74 -20.59
N GLY A 185 -22.70 -3.59 -21.71
CA GLY A 185 -22.63 -2.39 -22.51
C GLY A 185 -21.22 -2.23 -23.06
N PHE A 186 -20.96 -2.81 -24.21
CA PHE A 186 -19.81 -2.44 -25.03
C PHE A 186 -20.00 -0.97 -25.45
N TYR A 187 -19.68 -0.07 -24.57
CA TYR A 187 -19.26 1.24 -25.00
C TYR A 187 -17.78 1.08 -25.36
N ASP A 188 -17.47 1.45 -26.57
CA ASP A 188 -16.10 1.66 -27.03
C ASP A 188 -15.53 2.84 -26.23
N TYR A 189 -15.25 2.58 -24.93
CA TYR A 189 -14.62 3.58 -24.10
C TYR A 189 -13.21 3.77 -24.63
N PRO A 190 -12.82 4.97 -24.95
CA PRO A 190 -11.45 5.25 -25.28
C PRO A 190 -10.57 4.72 -24.13
N GLN A 191 -9.60 3.91 -24.50
CA GLN A 191 -8.71 3.23 -23.58
C GLN A 191 -7.93 4.28 -22.80
N VAL A 192 -8.31 4.49 -21.52
CA VAL A 192 -7.88 5.62 -20.69
C VAL A 192 -6.50 5.36 -20.09
N ILE A 193 -5.68 6.42 -20.06
CA ILE A 193 -4.39 6.44 -19.38
C ILE A 193 -4.57 7.03 -17.98
N PHE A 194 -4.08 6.31 -16.98
CA PHE A 194 -4.00 6.78 -15.61
C PHE A 194 -2.57 7.18 -15.29
N TRP A 195 -2.39 8.35 -14.69
CA TRP A 195 -1.09 8.92 -14.38
C TRP A 195 -0.89 8.98 -12.87
N GLU A 196 0.05 8.19 -12.37
CA GLU A 196 0.42 8.14 -10.96
C GLU A 196 1.75 8.86 -10.75
N LEU A 197 1.66 10.13 -10.35
CA LEU A 197 2.81 11.02 -10.17
C LEU A 197 3.43 10.95 -8.77
N ASP A 198 2.76 10.32 -7.81
CA ASP A 198 3.23 10.19 -6.43
C ASP A 198 3.75 11.52 -5.84
N GLY A 199 2.94 12.57 -5.98
CA GLY A 199 3.25 13.93 -5.51
C GLY A 199 4.21 14.72 -6.41
N GLY A 200 4.56 14.20 -7.59
CA GLY A 200 5.25 14.97 -8.63
C GLY A 200 4.31 15.77 -9.50
N THR A 201 4.88 16.56 -10.41
CA THR A 201 4.18 17.39 -11.40
C THR A 201 4.81 17.25 -12.77
N VAL A 202 4.07 17.62 -13.80
CA VAL A 202 4.56 17.78 -15.17
C VAL A 202 4.18 19.16 -15.70
N ASP A 203 4.98 19.69 -16.60
CA ASP A 203 4.77 21.04 -17.16
C ASP A 203 3.79 21.06 -18.35
N VAL A 204 3.20 19.91 -18.68
CA VAL A 204 2.27 19.73 -19.80
C VAL A 204 0.98 19.09 -19.33
N GLU A 205 -0.11 19.30 -20.05
CA GLU A 205 -1.36 18.57 -19.82
C GLU A 205 -1.17 17.11 -20.24
N LEU A 206 -1.44 16.20 -19.32
CA LEU A 206 -1.33 14.76 -19.57
C LEU A 206 -2.57 14.25 -20.32
N PRO A 207 -2.40 13.56 -21.46
CA PRO A 207 -3.50 13.07 -22.23
C PRO A 207 -4.24 11.95 -21.49
N LYS A 208 -5.56 11.91 -21.65
CA LYS A 208 -6.38 10.78 -21.19
C LYS A 208 -6.39 9.62 -22.19
N TYR A 209 -6.11 9.86 -23.44
CA TYR A 209 -6.08 8.88 -24.53
C TYR A 209 -4.91 9.15 -25.45
N VAL A 210 -4.44 8.13 -26.13
CA VAL A 210 -3.38 8.23 -27.15
C VAL A 210 -3.97 7.83 -28.50
N THR A 211 -4.12 8.80 -29.38
CA THR A 211 -4.59 8.63 -30.78
C THR A 211 -3.45 8.62 -31.80
N GLU A 212 -2.25 8.91 -31.35
CA GLU A 212 -1.00 8.89 -32.12
C GLU A 212 0.16 8.63 -31.15
N THR A 213 1.37 8.43 -31.66
CA THR A 213 2.55 8.24 -30.77
C THR A 213 2.74 9.47 -29.88
N TYR A 214 2.71 9.27 -28.56
CA TYR A 214 2.89 10.31 -27.55
C TYR A 214 4.21 10.13 -26.81
N ILE A 215 5.09 11.12 -26.89
CA ILE A 215 6.36 11.12 -26.15
C ILE A 215 6.08 11.48 -24.70
N LEU A 216 6.54 10.63 -23.78
CA LEU A 216 6.29 10.81 -22.37
C LEU A 216 7.09 11.99 -21.79
N PRO A 217 6.43 12.91 -21.05
CA PRO A 217 7.09 14.06 -20.48
C PRO A 217 8.00 13.68 -19.31
N VAL A 218 8.97 14.54 -19.03
CA VAL A 218 9.76 14.44 -17.79
C VAL A 218 8.95 15.05 -16.65
N ALA A 219 8.74 14.27 -15.59
CA ALA A 219 8.08 14.74 -14.38
C ALA A 219 9.09 15.35 -13.40
N ARG A 220 8.60 16.19 -12.48
CA ARG A 220 9.41 16.87 -11.46
C ARG A 220 8.81 16.64 -10.08
N LYS A 221 9.70 16.46 -9.10
CA LYS A 221 9.33 16.35 -7.68
C LYS A 221 10.47 16.96 -6.87
N GLU A 222 10.13 17.87 -5.95
CA GLU A 222 11.12 18.53 -5.11
C GLU A 222 11.95 17.50 -4.31
N GLY A 223 13.28 17.67 -4.30
CA GLY A 223 14.21 16.78 -3.62
C GLY A 223 14.34 15.37 -4.24
N HIS A 224 13.85 15.16 -5.47
CA HIS A 224 13.94 13.87 -6.15
C HIS A 224 14.35 14.01 -7.62
N GLU A 225 15.07 13.01 -8.10
CA GLU A 225 15.38 12.83 -9.52
C GLU A 225 14.31 11.93 -10.15
N PHE A 226 13.87 12.32 -11.35
CA PHE A 226 12.93 11.52 -12.11
C PHE A 226 13.61 10.28 -12.70
N GLY A 227 13.14 9.10 -12.35
CA GLY A 227 13.68 7.81 -12.78
C GLY A 227 12.97 7.19 -13.97
N GLY A 228 12.01 7.91 -14.60
CA GLY A 228 11.25 7.46 -15.77
C GLY A 228 9.84 6.97 -15.43
N TRP A 229 9.08 6.65 -16.48
CA TRP A 229 7.73 6.14 -16.41
C TRP A 229 7.71 4.61 -16.49
N TYR A 230 6.89 3.97 -15.67
CA TYR A 230 6.79 2.51 -15.58
C TYR A 230 5.33 2.03 -15.61
N LYS A 231 5.11 0.82 -16.12
CA LYS A 231 3.78 0.17 -16.17
C LYS A 231 3.34 -0.40 -14.81
N THR A 232 4.26 -0.57 -13.85
CA THR A 232 3.98 -1.16 -12.54
C THR A 232 4.68 -0.39 -11.43
N LYS A 233 4.12 -0.42 -10.24
CA LYS A 233 4.70 0.18 -9.02
C LYS A 233 6.03 -0.45 -8.59
N THR A 234 6.31 -1.65 -9.05
CA THR A 234 7.59 -2.34 -8.75
C THR A 234 8.76 -1.83 -9.58
N PHE A 235 8.49 -0.95 -10.56
CA PHE A 235 9.50 -0.33 -11.43
C PHE A 235 10.45 -1.35 -12.09
N ARG A 236 9.92 -2.54 -12.44
CA ARG A 236 10.70 -3.58 -13.11
C ARG A 236 10.77 -3.32 -14.62
N GLY A 237 11.90 -3.66 -15.24
CA GLY A 237 12.14 -3.47 -16.66
C GLY A 237 12.70 -2.08 -17.00
N ALA A 238 12.72 -1.77 -18.29
CA ALA A 238 13.13 -0.45 -18.78
C ALA A 238 11.99 0.57 -18.61
N PRO A 239 12.30 1.84 -18.31
CA PRO A 239 11.31 2.89 -18.33
C PRO A 239 10.75 3.09 -19.73
N MET A 240 9.49 3.46 -19.81
CA MET A 240 8.82 3.84 -21.05
C MET A 240 9.22 5.28 -21.43
N THR A 241 9.39 5.50 -22.72
CA THR A 241 9.72 6.83 -23.30
C THR A 241 8.59 7.37 -24.15
N GLU A 242 7.73 6.49 -24.65
CA GLU A 242 6.60 6.85 -25.52
C GLU A 242 5.41 5.90 -25.31
N LEU A 243 4.24 6.35 -25.72
CA LEU A 243 3.04 5.55 -25.84
C LEU A 243 2.67 5.45 -27.32
N VAL A 244 2.28 4.28 -27.76
CA VAL A 244 1.74 4.06 -29.11
C VAL A 244 0.24 4.31 -29.13
N GLU A 245 -0.33 4.54 -30.31
CA GLU A 245 -1.76 4.67 -30.51
C GLU A 245 -2.55 3.54 -29.81
N GLY A 246 -3.62 3.90 -29.10
CA GLY A 246 -4.47 2.96 -28.39
C GLY A 246 -3.86 2.39 -27.10
N TRP A 247 -2.69 2.85 -26.68
CA TRP A 247 -2.13 2.42 -25.40
C TRP A 247 -3.02 2.90 -24.24
N HIS A 248 -3.24 2.01 -23.28
CA HIS A 248 -4.05 2.25 -22.07
C HIS A 248 -3.42 1.56 -20.86
N GLY A 249 -3.81 2.00 -19.69
CA GLY A 249 -3.32 1.47 -18.43
C GLY A 249 -2.79 2.56 -17.50
N THR A 250 -2.09 2.15 -16.46
CA THR A 250 -1.51 3.08 -15.49
C THR A 250 -0.02 3.27 -15.74
N LEU A 251 0.43 4.52 -15.69
CA LEU A 251 1.83 4.91 -15.72
C LEU A 251 2.25 5.47 -14.36
N TYR A 252 3.32 4.94 -13.83
CA TYR A 252 3.88 5.31 -12.53
C TYR A 252 5.18 6.08 -12.72
N ALA A 253 5.26 7.27 -12.16
CA ALA A 253 6.49 8.04 -12.08
C ALA A 253 7.41 7.44 -11.01
N ARG A 254 8.64 7.09 -11.39
CA ARG A 254 9.66 6.63 -10.46
C ARG A 254 10.47 7.80 -9.94
N TRP A 255 10.65 7.85 -8.62
CA TRP A 255 11.44 8.87 -7.94
C TRP A 255 12.65 8.27 -7.25
N LYS A 256 13.80 8.92 -7.41
CA LYS A 256 15.02 8.64 -6.65
C LYS A 256 15.29 9.85 -5.78
N LYS A 257 15.45 9.65 -4.48
CA LYS A 257 15.88 10.74 -3.59
C LYS A 257 17.21 11.31 -4.09
N THR A 258 17.26 12.62 -4.30
CA THR A 258 18.54 13.29 -4.50
C THR A 258 19.23 13.28 -3.14
N SER A 259 20.34 12.53 -3.02
CA SER A 259 21.24 12.72 -1.90
C SER A 259 21.83 14.12 -2.06
N THR A 260 21.34 15.08 -1.31
CA THR A 260 22.16 16.23 -0.98
C THR A 260 23.30 15.66 -0.13
N ASP A 261 24.42 15.37 -0.76
CA ASP A 261 25.67 15.28 -0.05
C ASP A 261 25.87 16.65 0.60
N VAL A 262 25.43 16.75 1.84
CA VAL A 262 25.93 17.77 2.73
C VAL A 262 27.40 17.43 2.83
N HIS A 263 28.21 18.16 2.09
CA HIS A 263 29.64 18.23 2.34
C HIS A 263 29.76 18.72 3.77
N THR A 264 29.73 17.77 4.71
CA THR A 264 30.08 18.04 6.08
C THR A 264 31.56 18.37 6.01
N THR A 265 31.87 19.67 5.98
CA THR A 265 33.21 20.12 6.25
C THR A 265 33.52 19.56 7.63
N ILE A 266 34.32 18.50 7.68
CA ILE A 266 34.83 17.97 8.92
C ILE A 266 35.68 19.10 9.49
N VAL A 267 35.10 19.86 10.40
CA VAL A 267 35.87 20.75 11.26
C VAL A 267 36.70 19.78 12.11
N PRO A 268 38.03 19.78 12.02
CA PRO A 268 38.84 18.87 12.80
C PRO A 268 38.50 19.06 14.27
N SER A 269 37.99 18.00 14.89
CA SER A 269 37.66 18.02 16.29
C SER A 269 38.97 18.23 17.06
N LYS A 270 39.04 19.31 17.85
CA LYS A 270 40.17 19.53 18.75
C LYS A 270 40.28 18.35 19.68
N THR A 271 41.35 17.59 19.56
CA THR A 271 41.66 16.53 20.53
C THR A 271 42.13 17.18 21.82
N MET A 272 41.34 17.06 22.88
CA MET A 272 41.75 17.51 24.21
C MET A 272 42.69 16.47 24.80
N VAL A 273 43.89 16.90 25.15
CA VAL A 273 44.94 16.03 25.75
C VAL A 273 44.91 16.21 27.26
N TYR A 274 44.83 15.08 27.96
CA TYR A 274 44.89 15.01 29.42
C TYR A 274 46.10 14.24 29.87
N ASP A 275 46.73 14.62 31.03
CA ASP A 275 47.77 13.85 31.64
C ASP A 275 47.26 12.56 32.30
N MET A 276 48.17 11.70 32.75
CA MET A 276 47.82 10.43 33.39
C MET A 276 47.03 10.59 34.71
N MET A 277 46.88 11.80 35.22
CA MET A 277 46.06 12.14 36.39
C MET A 277 44.71 12.77 35.99
N GLY A 278 44.37 12.81 34.67
CA GLY A 278 43.12 13.34 34.15
C GLY A 278 43.05 14.86 34.12
N ARG A 279 44.16 15.58 34.18
CA ARG A 279 44.22 17.02 34.09
C ARG A 279 44.38 17.46 32.62
N TYR A 280 43.62 18.44 32.19
CA TYR A 280 43.72 19.02 30.86
C TYR A 280 45.08 19.70 30.66
N VAL A 281 45.83 19.29 29.66
CA VAL A 281 47.17 19.80 29.36
C VAL A 281 47.29 20.54 28.03
N GLY A 282 46.28 20.51 27.18
CA GLY A 282 46.28 21.26 25.92
C GLY A 282 45.35 20.73 24.86
N CYS A 283 45.38 21.35 23.69
CA CYS A 283 44.67 20.95 22.49
C CYS A 283 45.71 20.75 21.37
N GLU A 284 45.76 19.57 20.78
CA GLU A 284 46.47 19.37 19.52
C GLU A 284 45.50 19.58 18.35
N ILE A 285 45.93 20.34 17.37
CA ILE A 285 45.25 20.49 16.07
C ILE A 285 46.09 19.62 15.13
N PRO A 286 45.51 18.56 14.55
CA PRO A 286 46.22 17.75 13.57
C PRO A 286 46.59 18.53 12.31
#